data_e8176c53c220976450e20c84802d444a
#
_entry.id   e8176c53c220976450e20c84802d444a
#
_cell.length_a   1.000
_cell.length_b   1.000
_cell.length_c   1.000
_cell.angle_alpha   90.00
_cell.angle_beta   90.00
_cell.angle_gamma   90.00
#
_symmetry.space_group_name_H-M   'P 1'
#
loop_
_entity.id
_entity.type
_entity.pdbx_description
1 polymer ?
#
loop_
_entity_poly.entity_id
_entity_poly.type
_entity_poly.pdbx_seq_one_letter_code
_entity_poly.pdbx_strand_id
1 'polypeptide(L)'
;MSGPVAERSPPLPRRPALALPTGRELVRRVAPPGIALGLVGAALWLSGEPGGSRLALSLTFGALFGVVLQRSRFCFYCQWRDFLVAGDPRGLLGILAALAAGLAGYAVVLGAWMPDPGGTRLPPDAHIGPVGPVLLLAGAVFGAGMAISGSCISAHLYRLGEGSPTAPFALVGTGLGFVLGFATWNPLYLVSVADAPVIWLPRHLGYAGYLGLALAVLAFLAWPLMKRLPDPVAPNLCRGSDPLRALFSGRWPVWLGGLAVGAIGTLAYLRVGPLGVTAEIGGRARQAAGAAGLLPARLEGLDTFRGCATAIREAVLTPNGLFVAGLVLASFVAALASGQFQPARPRSGHAIRGLLGGLLLGWGAMTGLGCSVGTLLSGIMAGALSGWVFGVAMFAGAGGTLWLGRRTGLLT
;
A
#
# COMPACT_ATOMS: atom_id res chain seq x y z
N MET A 1 -2.23 -71.90 44.46
CA MET A 1 -3.01 -70.79 45.03
C MET A 1 -2.29 -69.51 44.71
N SER A 2 -2.62 -68.88 43.61
CA SER A 2 -2.05 -67.59 43.10
C SER A 2 -3.10 -66.52 43.35
N GLY A 3 -2.74 -65.54 44.21
CA GLY A 3 -3.60 -64.39 44.55
C GLY A 3 -3.64 -63.35 43.46
N PRO A 4 -4.69 -62.55 43.41
CA PRO A 4 -4.88 -61.57 42.35
C PRO A 4 -3.92 -60.37 42.49
N VAL A 5 -3.26 -59.99 41.38
CA VAL A 5 -2.42 -58.79 41.25
C VAL A 5 -3.35 -57.58 41.19
N ALA A 6 -3.24 -56.70 42.20
CA ALA A 6 -3.97 -55.42 42.22
C ALA A 6 -3.46 -54.49 41.15
N GLU A 7 -4.28 -54.20 40.13
CA GLU A 7 -4.08 -53.24 39.07
C GLU A 7 -4.05 -51.86 39.70
N ARG A 8 -2.88 -51.18 39.67
CA ARG A 8 -2.74 -49.80 40.13
C ARG A 8 -3.28 -48.87 39.04
N SER A 9 -4.34 -48.15 39.36
CA SER A 9 -4.89 -47.08 38.50
C SER A 9 -3.81 -46.07 38.13
N PRO A 10 -3.74 -45.62 36.84
CA PRO A 10 -2.77 -44.61 36.42
C PRO A 10 -3.01 -43.29 37.15
N PRO A 11 -1.94 -42.56 37.53
CA PRO A 11 -2.07 -41.27 38.20
C PRO A 11 -2.79 -40.25 37.31
N LEU A 12 -3.76 -39.56 37.89
CA LEU A 12 -4.50 -38.47 37.22
C LEU A 12 -3.52 -37.41 36.66
N PRO A 13 -3.74 -36.92 35.44
CA PRO A 13 -2.89 -35.88 34.87
C PRO A 13 -2.93 -34.64 35.75
N ARG A 14 -1.76 -34.23 36.25
CA ARG A 14 -1.60 -33.01 37.04
C ARG A 14 -2.09 -31.85 36.19
N ARG A 15 -3.11 -31.12 36.67
CA ARG A 15 -3.53 -29.83 36.04
C ARG A 15 -2.29 -28.94 35.96
N PRO A 16 -1.99 -28.36 34.78
CA PRO A 16 -0.88 -27.44 34.68
C PRO A 16 -1.13 -26.30 35.68
N ALA A 17 -0.16 -26.04 36.55
CA ALA A 17 -0.19 -24.88 37.45
C ALA A 17 -0.42 -23.64 36.60
N LEU A 18 -1.33 -22.75 37.03
CA LEU A 18 -1.54 -21.44 36.44
C LEU A 18 -0.21 -20.65 36.55
N ALA A 19 0.65 -20.81 35.56
CA ALA A 19 1.85 -20.00 35.44
C ALA A 19 1.38 -18.57 35.16
N LEU A 20 1.76 -17.64 36.01
CA LEU A 20 1.53 -16.21 35.77
C LEU A 20 2.17 -15.85 34.43
N PRO A 21 1.46 -15.11 33.56
CA PRO A 21 1.97 -14.75 32.25
C PRO A 21 3.28 -13.99 32.41
N THR A 22 4.31 -14.38 31.66
CA THR A 22 5.58 -13.64 31.63
C THR A 22 5.31 -12.21 31.19
N GLY A 23 6.12 -11.24 31.62
CA GLY A 23 5.94 -9.83 31.25
C GLY A 23 5.77 -9.61 29.74
N ARG A 24 6.45 -10.43 28.91
CA ARG A 24 6.28 -10.45 27.44
C ARG A 24 4.89 -10.90 26.99
N GLU A 25 4.30 -11.88 27.63
CA GLU A 25 2.94 -12.37 27.34
C GLU A 25 1.89 -11.35 27.77
N LEU A 26 2.10 -10.66 28.89
CA LEU A 26 1.23 -9.61 29.37
C LEU A 26 1.21 -8.43 28.39
N VAL A 27 2.37 -7.95 27.94
CA VAL A 27 2.48 -6.90 26.93
C VAL A 27 1.78 -7.33 25.62
N ARG A 28 1.95 -8.56 25.20
CA ARG A 28 1.34 -9.08 23.98
C ARG A 28 -0.19 -9.19 24.06
N ARG A 29 -0.76 -9.33 25.26
CA ARG A 29 -2.22 -9.39 25.47
C ARG A 29 -2.85 -8.01 25.70
N VAL A 30 -2.15 -7.08 26.36
CA VAL A 30 -2.70 -5.79 26.79
C VAL A 30 -2.38 -4.67 25.77
N ALA A 31 -1.20 -4.68 25.14
CA ALA A 31 -0.81 -3.60 24.23
C ALA A 31 -1.72 -3.46 22.98
N PRO A 32 -2.14 -4.55 22.28
CA PRO A 32 -3.00 -4.40 21.11
C PRO A 32 -4.33 -3.69 21.41
N PRO A 33 -5.15 -4.12 22.40
CA PRO A 33 -6.39 -3.41 22.70
C PRO A 33 -6.16 -1.99 23.20
N GLY A 34 -5.10 -1.75 23.99
CA GLY A 34 -4.76 -0.42 24.48
C GLY A 34 -4.46 0.57 23.35
N ILE A 35 -3.63 0.18 22.39
CA ILE A 35 -3.29 1.02 21.23
C ILE A 35 -4.52 1.18 20.31
N ALA A 36 -5.33 0.15 20.12
CA ALA A 36 -6.56 0.23 19.33
C ALA A 36 -7.55 1.21 19.94
N LEU A 37 -7.76 1.16 21.27
CA LEU A 37 -8.58 2.13 21.99
C LEU A 37 -8.00 3.55 21.91
N GLY A 38 -6.69 3.70 21.97
CA GLY A 38 -6.00 4.98 21.77
C GLY A 38 -6.25 5.56 20.36
N LEU A 39 -6.22 4.73 19.32
CA LEU A 39 -6.55 5.15 17.95
C LEU A 39 -8.02 5.58 17.83
N VAL A 40 -8.95 4.83 18.43
CA VAL A 40 -10.38 5.21 18.47
C VAL A 40 -10.57 6.51 19.25
N GLY A 41 -9.96 6.63 20.44
CA GLY A 41 -10.00 7.84 21.24
C GLY A 41 -9.45 9.07 20.51
N ALA A 42 -8.31 8.91 19.81
CA ALA A 42 -7.74 9.98 18.99
C ALA A 42 -8.66 10.37 17.82
N ALA A 43 -9.31 9.41 17.17
CA ALA A 43 -10.26 9.69 16.09
C ALA A 43 -11.51 10.43 16.63
N LEU A 44 -12.04 10.03 17.80
CA LEU A 44 -13.16 10.68 18.44
C LEU A 44 -12.80 12.10 18.90
N TRP A 45 -11.63 12.28 19.50
CA TRP A 45 -11.14 13.61 19.91
C TRP A 45 -11.00 14.54 18.70
N LEU A 46 -10.32 14.07 17.63
CA LEU A 46 -10.20 14.83 16.38
C LEU A 46 -11.55 15.18 15.78
N SER A 47 -12.55 14.30 15.85
CA SER A 47 -13.89 14.58 15.28
C SER A 47 -14.64 15.67 16.03
N GLY A 48 -14.30 15.92 17.31
CA GLY A 48 -14.86 17.01 18.12
C GLY A 48 -14.24 18.38 17.85
N GLU A 49 -13.07 18.44 17.20
CA GLU A 49 -12.43 19.71 16.86
C GLU A 49 -13.06 20.36 15.61
N PRO A 50 -13.15 21.71 15.55
CA PRO A 50 -13.64 22.41 14.36
C PRO A 50 -12.85 22.03 13.12
N GLY A 51 -13.52 21.47 12.09
CA GLY A 51 -12.87 20.99 10.87
C GLY A 51 -12.10 19.67 11.01
N GLY A 52 -12.08 19.05 12.20
CA GLY A 52 -11.30 17.84 12.49
C GLY A 52 -11.89 16.54 11.94
N SER A 53 -13.14 16.54 11.48
CA SER A 53 -13.80 15.34 10.93
C SER A 53 -13.01 14.70 9.77
N ARG A 54 -12.39 15.50 8.90
CA ARG A 54 -11.55 15.04 7.81
C ARG A 54 -10.26 14.36 8.32
N LEU A 55 -9.69 14.87 9.39
CA LEU A 55 -8.51 14.32 10.06
C LEU A 55 -8.84 12.98 10.74
N ALA A 56 -9.97 12.93 11.47
CA ALA A 56 -10.47 11.72 12.12
C ALA A 56 -10.75 10.60 11.11
N LEU A 57 -11.41 10.92 10.00
CA LEU A 57 -11.65 9.96 8.91
C LEU A 57 -10.35 9.47 8.28
N SER A 58 -9.38 10.36 8.08
CA SER A 58 -8.06 9.97 7.55
C SER A 58 -7.34 8.97 8.46
N LEU A 59 -7.33 9.22 9.76
CA LEU A 59 -6.77 8.31 10.76
C LEU A 59 -7.49 6.95 10.71
N THR A 60 -8.81 6.97 10.65
CA THR A 60 -9.65 5.76 10.60
C THR A 60 -9.41 4.95 9.32
N PHE A 61 -9.43 5.60 8.15
CA PHE A 61 -9.13 4.92 6.88
C PHE A 61 -7.69 4.40 6.84
N GLY A 62 -6.74 5.16 7.38
CA GLY A 62 -5.36 4.70 7.53
C GLY A 62 -5.26 3.45 8.40
N ALA A 63 -5.94 3.43 9.54
CA ALA A 63 -5.98 2.28 10.44
C ALA A 63 -6.60 1.05 9.77
N LEU A 64 -7.76 1.20 9.12
CA LEU A 64 -8.40 0.11 8.36
C LEU A 64 -7.49 -0.41 7.25
N PHE A 65 -6.88 0.50 6.48
CA PHE A 65 -5.95 0.15 5.42
C PHE A 65 -4.74 -0.62 5.94
N GLY A 66 -4.16 -0.18 7.07
CA GLY A 66 -3.04 -0.85 7.75
C GLY A 66 -3.37 -2.28 8.19
N VAL A 67 -4.54 -2.49 8.81
CA VAL A 67 -5.02 -3.83 9.17
C VAL A 67 -5.18 -4.69 7.92
N VAL A 68 -5.85 -4.20 6.88
CA VAL A 68 -6.08 -4.95 5.64
C VAL A 68 -4.76 -5.34 4.98
N LEU A 69 -3.81 -4.40 4.82
CA LEU A 69 -2.52 -4.68 4.22
C LEU A 69 -1.74 -5.73 5.02
N GLN A 70 -1.71 -5.61 6.34
CA GLN A 70 -0.99 -6.52 7.22
C GLN A 70 -1.62 -7.93 7.22
N ARG A 71 -2.96 -8.02 7.30
CA ARG A 71 -3.67 -9.30 7.39
C ARG A 71 -3.67 -10.07 6.08
N SER A 72 -3.80 -9.38 4.94
CA SER A 72 -3.80 -9.98 3.60
C SER A 72 -2.40 -10.05 2.98
N ARG A 73 -1.39 -9.42 3.58
CA ARG A 73 -0.06 -9.23 3.00
C ARG A 73 -0.10 -8.61 1.62
N PHE A 74 -1.00 -7.66 1.44
CA PHE A 74 -1.19 -7.01 0.16
C PHE A 74 0.01 -6.11 -0.17
N CYS A 75 0.74 -6.45 -1.22
CA CYS A 75 1.91 -5.73 -1.69
C CYS A 75 2.08 -5.95 -3.20
N PHE A 76 2.09 -4.89 -3.99
CA PHE A 76 2.19 -4.98 -5.44
C PHE A 76 3.44 -5.75 -5.91
N TYR A 77 4.60 -5.47 -5.30
CA TYR A 77 5.84 -6.17 -5.66
C TYR A 77 5.84 -7.63 -5.21
N CYS A 78 5.42 -7.90 -3.97
CA CYS A 78 5.48 -9.28 -3.45
C CYS A 78 4.61 -10.22 -4.27
N GLN A 79 3.40 -9.76 -4.65
CA GLN A 79 2.49 -10.55 -5.48
C GLN A 79 3.06 -10.79 -6.90
N TRP A 80 3.73 -9.78 -7.47
CA TRP A 80 4.39 -9.89 -8.76
C TRP A 80 5.59 -10.86 -8.69
N ARG A 81 6.43 -10.72 -7.67
CA ARG A 81 7.56 -11.62 -7.42
C ARG A 81 7.11 -13.06 -7.23
N ASP A 82 6.10 -13.29 -6.40
CA ASP A 82 5.61 -14.63 -6.08
C ASP A 82 5.02 -15.31 -7.32
N PHE A 83 4.39 -14.55 -8.19
CA PHE A 83 3.96 -15.03 -9.51
C PHE A 83 5.15 -15.38 -10.42
N LEU A 84 6.17 -14.52 -10.53
CA LEU A 84 7.34 -14.76 -11.40
C LEU A 84 8.23 -15.89 -10.90
N VAL A 85 8.33 -16.07 -9.59
CA VAL A 85 9.26 -17.04 -8.97
C VAL A 85 8.59 -18.37 -8.69
N ALA A 86 7.39 -18.35 -8.14
CA ALA A 86 6.66 -19.55 -7.70
C ALA A 86 5.45 -19.89 -8.59
N GLY A 87 5.12 -19.02 -9.56
CA GLY A 87 3.93 -19.21 -10.41
C GLY A 87 2.59 -19.00 -9.67
N ASP A 88 2.60 -18.47 -8.43
CA ASP A 88 1.38 -18.30 -7.65
C ASP A 88 0.55 -17.09 -8.14
N PRO A 89 -0.65 -17.30 -8.74
CA PRO A 89 -1.47 -16.23 -9.30
C PRO A 89 -2.34 -15.52 -8.27
N ARG A 90 -2.48 -16.07 -7.05
CA ARG A 90 -3.45 -15.61 -6.03
C ARG A 90 -3.26 -14.14 -5.68
N GLY A 91 -2.01 -13.71 -5.60
CA GLY A 91 -1.66 -12.34 -5.28
C GLY A 91 -2.06 -11.36 -6.37
N LEU A 92 -1.80 -11.68 -7.63
CA LEU A 92 -2.20 -10.84 -8.77
C LEU A 92 -3.72 -10.74 -8.89
N LEU A 93 -4.45 -11.84 -8.67
CA LEU A 93 -5.91 -11.81 -8.61
C LEU A 93 -6.41 -10.88 -7.50
N GLY A 94 -5.69 -10.78 -6.37
CA GLY A 94 -5.98 -9.81 -5.33
C GLY A 94 -5.80 -8.35 -5.79
N ILE A 95 -4.76 -8.05 -6.59
CA ILE A 95 -4.56 -6.72 -7.18
C ILE A 95 -5.70 -6.40 -8.16
N LEU A 96 -6.06 -7.35 -9.04
CA LEU A 96 -7.16 -7.17 -9.98
C LEU A 96 -8.50 -6.97 -9.25
N ALA A 97 -8.73 -7.68 -8.15
CA ALA A 97 -9.92 -7.48 -7.31
C ALA A 97 -9.97 -6.08 -6.68
N ALA A 98 -8.82 -5.54 -6.24
CA ALA A 98 -8.73 -4.17 -5.72
C ALA A 98 -9.08 -3.14 -6.79
N LEU A 99 -8.55 -3.31 -7.99
CA LEU A 99 -8.85 -2.44 -9.13
C LEU A 99 -10.33 -2.53 -9.52
N ALA A 100 -10.90 -3.73 -9.62
CA ALA A 100 -12.30 -3.92 -10.01
C ALA A 100 -13.27 -3.27 -8.99
N ALA A 101 -13.07 -3.51 -7.69
CA ALA A 101 -13.88 -2.91 -6.64
C ALA A 101 -13.75 -1.37 -6.64
N GLY A 102 -12.53 -0.86 -6.79
CA GLY A 102 -12.29 0.57 -6.83
C GLY A 102 -12.84 1.25 -8.10
N LEU A 103 -12.71 0.62 -9.27
CA LEU A 103 -13.30 1.10 -10.52
C LEU A 103 -14.83 1.28 -10.39
N ALA A 104 -15.52 0.26 -9.87
CA ALA A 104 -16.96 0.34 -9.65
C ALA A 104 -17.31 1.47 -8.67
N GLY A 105 -16.57 1.59 -7.56
CA GLY A 105 -16.80 2.62 -6.57
C GLY A 105 -16.53 4.03 -7.11
N TYR A 106 -15.42 4.25 -7.81
CA TYR A 106 -15.10 5.55 -8.40
C TYR A 106 -16.07 5.94 -9.51
N ALA A 107 -16.55 4.99 -10.31
CA ALA A 107 -17.57 5.27 -11.33
C ALA A 107 -18.85 5.83 -10.69
N VAL A 108 -19.28 5.29 -9.55
CA VAL A 108 -20.44 5.80 -8.79
C VAL A 108 -20.14 7.20 -8.22
N VAL A 109 -18.99 7.41 -7.56
CA VAL A 109 -18.64 8.68 -6.93
C VAL A 109 -18.49 9.78 -7.99
N LEU A 110 -17.75 9.50 -9.07
CA LEU A 110 -17.52 10.48 -10.13
C LEU A 110 -18.80 10.77 -10.92
N GLY A 111 -19.61 9.77 -11.19
CA GLY A 111 -20.91 9.95 -11.83
C GLY A 111 -21.88 10.82 -11.02
N ALA A 112 -21.80 10.73 -9.68
CA ALA A 112 -22.59 11.60 -8.80
C ALA A 112 -22.04 13.05 -8.73
N TRP A 113 -20.70 13.23 -8.76
CA TRP A 113 -20.09 14.57 -8.64
C TRP A 113 -20.00 15.30 -9.99
N MET A 114 -19.79 14.59 -11.06
CA MET A 114 -19.58 15.10 -12.42
C MET A 114 -20.39 14.24 -13.40
N PRO A 115 -21.72 14.43 -13.49
CA PRO A 115 -22.58 13.59 -14.35
C PRO A 115 -22.15 13.56 -15.82
N ASP A 116 -21.62 14.72 -16.33
CA ASP A 116 -21.06 14.82 -17.68
C ASP A 116 -19.52 14.80 -17.64
N PRO A 117 -18.87 13.70 -18.07
CA PRO A 117 -17.42 13.63 -18.17
C PRO A 117 -16.85 14.33 -19.39
N GLY A 118 -17.68 14.78 -20.36
CA GLY A 118 -17.24 15.41 -21.62
C GLY A 118 -16.65 16.81 -21.45
N GLY A 119 -16.85 17.45 -20.30
CA GLY A 119 -16.35 18.78 -20.00
C GLY A 119 -14.83 18.89 -19.92
N THR A 120 -14.31 20.13 -19.86
CA THR A 120 -12.86 20.42 -19.79
C THR A 120 -12.26 20.16 -18.39
N ARG A 121 -13.10 20.08 -17.35
CA ARG A 121 -12.65 19.89 -15.96
C ARG A 121 -12.26 18.44 -15.71
N LEU A 122 -11.20 18.24 -14.92
CA LEU A 122 -10.83 16.95 -14.36
C LEU A 122 -11.49 16.76 -12.98
N PRO A 123 -11.72 15.50 -12.56
CA PRO A 123 -12.24 15.23 -11.23
C PRO A 123 -11.32 15.82 -10.14
N PRO A 124 -11.92 16.38 -9.06
CA PRO A 124 -11.15 17.04 -8.00
C PRO A 124 -10.15 16.07 -7.37
N ASP A 125 -8.92 16.55 -7.22
CA ASP A 125 -7.79 15.85 -6.59
C ASP A 125 -7.45 14.45 -7.17
N ALA A 126 -8.10 14.02 -8.26
CA ALA A 126 -7.83 12.74 -8.89
C ALA A 126 -6.39 12.67 -9.44
N HIS A 127 -5.76 11.51 -9.32
CA HIS A 127 -4.40 11.28 -9.80
C HIS A 127 -4.40 11.01 -11.32
N ILE A 128 -4.56 12.06 -12.09
CA ILE A 128 -4.55 12.04 -13.56
C ILE A 128 -3.33 12.83 -14.03
N GLY A 129 -2.30 12.12 -14.41
CA GLY A 129 -1.01 12.70 -14.81
C GLY A 129 -0.77 12.67 -16.32
N PRO A 130 0.29 13.36 -16.78
CA PRO A 130 0.73 13.35 -18.17
C PRO A 130 1.27 11.96 -18.55
N VAL A 131 1.05 11.59 -19.82
CA VAL A 131 1.49 10.31 -20.39
C VAL A 131 2.64 10.59 -21.36
N GLY A 132 3.85 10.15 -21.00
CA GLY A 132 5.04 10.39 -21.80
C GLY A 132 6.22 9.52 -21.40
N PRO A 133 7.39 9.68 -22.04
CA PRO A 133 8.58 8.89 -21.75
C PRO A 133 9.06 8.99 -20.29
N VAL A 134 8.90 10.18 -19.68
CA VAL A 134 9.25 10.38 -18.26
C VAL A 134 8.38 9.52 -17.34
N LEU A 135 7.09 9.34 -17.63
CA LEU A 135 6.22 8.47 -16.86
C LEU A 135 6.64 7.00 -16.97
N LEU A 136 7.04 6.54 -18.18
CA LEU A 136 7.57 5.18 -18.38
C LEU A 136 8.87 4.97 -17.59
N LEU A 137 9.79 5.92 -17.67
CA LEU A 137 11.05 5.88 -16.93
C LEU A 137 10.79 5.87 -15.41
N ALA A 138 9.92 6.75 -14.93
CA ALA A 138 9.53 6.83 -13.53
C ALA A 138 8.94 5.52 -13.01
N GLY A 139 8.03 4.90 -13.77
CA GLY A 139 7.46 3.60 -13.46
C GLY A 139 8.52 2.50 -13.42
N ALA A 140 9.40 2.42 -14.43
CA ALA A 140 10.46 1.42 -14.48
C ALA A 140 11.45 1.54 -13.32
N VAL A 141 11.91 2.77 -13.00
CA VAL A 141 12.79 3.04 -11.87
C VAL A 141 12.11 2.73 -10.54
N PHE A 142 10.82 3.10 -10.39
CA PHE A 142 10.03 2.75 -9.22
C PHE A 142 9.96 1.22 -9.04
N GLY A 143 9.72 0.48 -10.13
CA GLY A 143 9.71 -0.98 -10.16
C GLY A 143 11.05 -1.59 -9.75
N ALA A 144 12.15 -1.06 -10.26
CA ALA A 144 13.50 -1.46 -9.87
C ALA A 144 13.75 -1.23 -8.37
N GLY A 145 13.32 -0.07 -7.86
CA GLY A 145 13.39 0.25 -6.42
C GLY A 145 12.63 -0.75 -5.56
N MET A 146 11.43 -1.19 -6.01
CA MET A 146 10.67 -2.25 -5.33
C MET A 146 11.44 -3.58 -5.29
N ALA A 147 12.08 -3.95 -6.39
CA ALA A 147 12.83 -5.21 -6.47
C ALA A 147 14.05 -5.20 -5.55
N ILE A 148 14.79 -4.09 -5.49
CA ILE A 148 15.98 -3.95 -4.65
C ILE A 148 15.62 -3.89 -3.16
N SER A 149 14.60 -3.07 -2.78
CA SER A 149 14.18 -2.94 -1.37
C SER A 149 13.32 -4.11 -0.89
N GLY A 150 12.76 -4.92 -1.81
CA GLY A 150 11.92 -6.07 -1.52
C GLY A 150 10.45 -5.77 -1.25
N SER A 151 9.98 -4.51 -1.45
CA SER A 151 8.59 -4.11 -1.23
C SER A 151 8.25 -2.78 -1.90
N CYS A 152 6.95 -2.49 -2.09
CA CYS A 152 6.48 -1.15 -2.40
C CYS A 152 6.45 -0.26 -1.14
N ILE A 153 6.25 1.06 -1.31
CA ILE A 153 6.29 2.02 -0.18
C ILE A 153 5.22 1.71 0.86
N SER A 154 3.97 1.47 0.45
CA SER A 154 2.90 1.12 1.40
C SER A 154 3.19 -0.19 2.16
N ALA A 155 3.87 -1.13 1.51
CA ALA A 155 4.29 -2.36 2.18
C ALA A 155 5.44 -2.12 3.17
N HIS A 156 6.36 -1.22 2.89
CA HIS A 156 7.37 -0.81 3.89
C HIS A 156 6.72 -0.15 5.11
N LEU A 157 5.64 0.63 4.93
CA LEU A 157 4.92 1.23 6.06
C LEU A 157 4.27 0.19 6.96
N TYR A 158 3.51 -0.78 6.42
CA TYR A 158 2.92 -1.79 7.30
C TYR A 158 3.96 -2.76 7.87
N ARG A 159 5.04 -3.05 7.13
CA ARG A 159 6.14 -3.87 7.61
C ARG A 159 6.99 -3.17 8.66
N LEU A 160 7.02 -1.84 8.69
CA LEU A 160 7.57 -1.09 9.81
C LEU A 160 6.82 -1.47 11.10
N GLY A 161 5.49 -1.53 11.05
CA GLY A 161 4.66 -2.03 12.14
C GLY A 161 4.91 -3.51 12.50
N GLU A 162 5.37 -4.35 11.57
CA GLU A 162 5.77 -5.75 11.83
C GLU A 162 7.18 -5.88 12.43
N GLY A 163 7.98 -4.80 12.48
CA GLY A 163 9.37 -4.81 12.95
C GLY A 163 10.39 -5.19 11.87
N SER A 164 10.08 -4.98 10.59
CA SER A 164 11.01 -5.26 9.48
C SER A 164 12.27 -4.41 9.56
N PRO A 165 13.47 -5.00 9.54
CA PRO A 165 14.74 -4.27 9.64
C PRO A 165 15.07 -3.44 8.39
N THR A 166 14.48 -3.74 7.23
CA THR A 166 14.70 -3.01 5.97
C THR A 166 13.81 -1.78 5.85
N ALA A 167 12.61 -1.81 6.45
CA ALA A 167 11.57 -0.80 6.26
C ALA A 167 12.02 0.63 6.64
N PRO A 168 12.67 0.90 7.79
CA PRO A 168 13.09 2.25 8.13
C PRO A 168 14.08 2.82 7.12
N PHE A 169 15.05 2.02 6.66
CA PHE A 169 16.03 2.46 5.66
C PHE A 169 15.37 2.72 4.30
N ALA A 170 14.41 1.90 3.90
CA ALA A 170 13.66 2.12 2.66
C ALA A 170 12.82 3.40 2.71
N LEU A 171 12.20 3.71 3.84
CA LEU A 171 11.43 4.95 4.01
C LEU A 171 12.33 6.19 4.03
N VAL A 172 13.49 6.13 4.70
CA VAL A 172 14.52 7.19 4.64
C VAL A 172 15.02 7.36 3.21
N GLY A 173 15.39 6.26 2.54
CA GLY A 173 15.78 6.28 1.13
C GLY A 173 14.69 6.88 0.24
N THR A 174 13.42 6.58 0.49
CA THR A 174 12.28 7.17 -0.24
C THR A 174 12.22 8.69 -0.05
N GLY A 175 12.43 9.20 1.16
CA GLY A 175 12.52 10.64 1.41
C GLY A 175 13.65 11.30 0.63
N LEU A 176 14.85 10.72 0.64
CA LEU A 176 15.99 11.19 -0.15
C LEU A 176 15.73 11.11 -1.66
N GLY A 177 15.04 10.04 -2.11
CA GLY A 177 14.62 9.90 -3.50
C GLY A 177 13.63 10.97 -3.94
N PHE A 178 12.71 11.39 -3.07
CA PHE A 178 11.85 12.55 -3.34
C PHE A 178 12.66 13.83 -3.51
N VAL A 179 13.64 14.10 -2.64
CA VAL A 179 14.53 15.27 -2.79
C VAL A 179 15.25 15.24 -4.15
N LEU A 180 15.82 14.10 -4.52
CA LEU A 180 16.46 13.93 -5.83
C LEU A 180 15.46 14.13 -6.98
N GLY A 181 14.24 13.61 -6.85
CA GLY A 181 13.17 13.80 -7.82
C GLY A 181 12.79 15.27 -8.00
N PHE A 182 12.64 16.03 -6.92
CA PHE A 182 12.41 17.47 -7.01
C PHE A 182 13.58 18.23 -7.65
N ALA A 183 14.82 17.88 -7.30
CA ALA A 183 16.00 18.50 -7.87
C ALA A 183 16.15 18.26 -9.39
N THR A 184 15.71 17.08 -9.86
CA THR A 184 15.76 16.71 -11.29
C THR A 184 14.48 17.02 -12.06
N TRP A 185 13.45 17.58 -11.41
CA TRP A 185 12.14 17.79 -11.99
C TRP A 185 12.15 18.76 -13.18
N ASN A 186 12.72 19.97 -13.01
CA ASN A 186 12.62 21.02 -14.02
C ASN A 186 13.20 20.61 -15.39
N PRO A 187 14.41 19.99 -15.48
CA PRO A 187 14.90 19.48 -16.76
C PRO A 187 13.96 18.44 -17.39
N LEU A 188 13.44 17.50 -16.59
CA LEU A 188 12.53 16.48 -17.09
C LEU A 188 11.19 17.08 -17.54
N TYR A 189 10.71 18.09 -16.83
CA TYR A 189 9.49 18.80 -17.18
C TYR A 189 9.63 19.50 -18.54
N LEU A 190 10.69 20.29 -18.72
CA LEU A 190 10.91 21.05 -19.96
C LEU A 190 11.15 20.15 -21.18
N VAL A 191 11.85 19.02 -20.99
CA VAL A 191 12.17 18.10 -22.10
C VAL A 191 10.97 17.29 -22.57
N SER A 192 10.05 16.92 -21.67
CA SER A 192 9.04 15.92 -22.04
C SER A 192 7.70 16.04 -21.35
N VAL A 193 7.63 16.58 -20.12
CA VAL A 193 6.39 16.55 -19.35
C VAL A 193 5.46 17.70 -19.75
N ALA A 194 6.02 18.85 -20.13
CA ALA A 194 5.28 20.05 -20.48
C ALA A 194 4.28 19.82 -21.63
N ASP A 195 4.72 19.07 -22.65
CA ASP A 195 3.92 18.80 -23.85
C ASP A 195 3.20 17.44 -23.79
N ALA A 196 3.37 16.68 -22.68
CA ALA A 196 2.79 15.37 -22.56
C ALA A 196 1.26 15.43 -22.33
N PRO A 197 0.46 14.69 -23.10
CA PRO A 197 -0.99 14.73 -22.99
C PRO A 197 -1.47 14.16 -21.65
N VAL A 198 -2.42 14.85 -21.03
CA VAL A 198 -3.16 14.38 -19.86
C VAL A 198 -4.45 13.72 -20.34
N ILE A 199 -4.48 12.39 -20.34
CA ILE A 199 -5.58 11.61 -20.92
C ILE A 199 -6.45 11.03 -19.82
N TRP A 200 -7.70 11.53 -19.73
CA TRP A 200 -8.75 11.02 -18.88
C TRP A 200 -9.76 10.24 -19.71
N LEU A 201 -9.73 8.92 -19.57
CA LEU A 201 -10.50 8.01 -20.44
C LEU A 201 -12.02 8.20 -20.38
N PRO A 202 -12.64 8.48 -19.21
CA PRO A 202 -14.07 8.76 -19.16
C PRO A 202 -14.53 9.94 -20.01
N ARG A 203 -13.64 10.92 -20.32
CA ARG A 203 -13.94 12.03 -21.24
C ARG A 203 -14.31 11.54 -22.63
N HIS A 204 -13.68 10.46 -23.08
CA HIS A 204 -13.87 9.92 -24.44
C HIS A 204 -14.87 8.78 -24.50
N LEU A 205 -15.00 8.01 -23.43
CA LEU A 205 -15.79 6.77 -23.40
C LEU A 205 -17.05 6.88 -22.53
N GLY A 206 -17.20 7.96 -21.77
CA GLY A 206 -18.17 8.02 -20.68
C GLY A 206 -17.78 7.11 -19.50
N TYR A 207 -18.46 7.23 -18.37
CA TYR A 207 -18.17 6.40 -17.19
C TYR A 207 -18.48 4.92 -17.43
N ALA A 208 -19.62 4.62 -18.06
CA ALA A 208 -20.01 3.23 -18.36
C ALA A 208 -19.06 2.58 -19.36
N GLY A 209 -18.67 3.31 -20.43
CA GLY A 209 -17.74 2.80 -21.43
C GLY A 209 -16.35 2.54 -20.85
N TYR A 210 -15.82 3.47 -20.05
CA TYR A 210 -14.54 3.26 -19.36
C TYR A 210 -14.61 2.09 -18.37
N LEU A 211 -15.66 2.04 -17.54
CA LEU A 211 -15.85 0.95 -16.58
C LEU A 211 -15.91 -0.41 -17.30
N GLY A 212 -16.72 -0.52 -18.37
CA GLY A 212 -16.83 -1.73 -19.16
C GLY A 212 -15.50 -2.15 -19.79
N LEU A 213 -14.77 -1.21 -20.40
CA LEU A 213 -13.46 -1.48 -20.98
C LEU A 213 -12.44 -1.92 -19.93
N ALA A 214 -12.35 -1.19 -18.82
CA ALA A 214 -11.39 -1.50 -17.74
C ALA A 214 -11.69 -2.87 -17.12
N LEU A 215 -12.97 -3.17 -16.83
CA LEU A 215 -13.36 -4.49 -16.32
C LEU A 215 -13.09 -5.61 -17.33
N ALA A 216 -13.28 -5.37 -18.63
CA ALA A 216 -12.95 -6.33 -19.68
C ALA A 216 -11.44 -6.61 -19.72
N VAL A 217 -10.57 -5.57 -19.61
CA VAL A 217 -9.12 -5.71 -19.51
C VAL A 217 -8.75 -6.51 -18.26
N LEU A 218 -9.33 -6.18 -17.09
CA LEU A 218 -9.06 -6.92 -15.85
C LEU A 218 -9.51 -8.38 -15.95
N ALA A 219 -10.66 -8.67 -16.57
CA ALA A 219 -11.15 -10.02 -16.80
C ALA A 219 -10.24 -10.80 -17.76
N PHE A 220 -9.77 -10.15 -18.82
CA PHE A 220 -8.80 -10.73 -19.75
C PHE A 220 -7.49 -11.10 -19.05
N LEU A 221 -6.98 -10.23 -18.17
CA LEU A 221 -5.78 -10.51 -17.38
C LEU A 221 -6.03 -11.58 -16.30
N ALA A 222 -7.23 -11.62 -15.72
CA ALA A 222 -7.59 -12.61 -14.70
C ALA A 222 -7.78 -14.02 -15.28
N TRP A 223 -8.25 -14.13 -16.51
CA TRP A 223 -8.56 -15.41 -17.16
C TRP A 223 -7.39 -16.43 -17.14
N PRO A 224 -6.19 -16.10 -17.64
CA PRO A 224 -5.04 -17.02 -17.58
C PRO A 224 -4.54 -17.27 -16.15
N LEU A 225 -4.72 -16.31 -15.24
CA LEU A 225 -4.36 -16.47 -13.84
C LEU A 225 -5.28 -17.44 -13.12
N MET A 226 -6.59 -17.37 -13.38
CA MET A 226 -7.56 -18.29 -12.80
C MET A 226 -7.33 -19.74 -13.24
N LYS A 227 -6.92 -19.97 -14.50
CA LYS A 227 -6.55 -21.30 -14.99
C LYS A 227 -5.32 -21.91 -14.30
N ARG A 228 -4.49 -21.09 -13.68
CA ARG A 228 -3.29 -21.51 -12.93
C ARG A 228 -3.53 -21.63 -11.43
N LEU A 229 -4.76 -21.37 -10.94
CA LEU A 229 -5.05 -21.59 -9.55
C LEU A 229 -4.86 -23.08 -9.24
N PRO A 230 -4.07 -23.42 -8.20
CA PRO A 230 -4.06 -24.79 -7.70
C PRO A 230 -5.45 -25.17 -7.21
N ASP A 231 -5.78 -26.45 -7.31
CA ASP A 231 -7.06 -26.99 -6.82
C ASP A 231 -7.36 -26.41 -5.44
N PRO A 232 -8.62 -26.07 -5.17
CA PRO A 232 -9.00 -25.48 -3.91
C PRO A 232 -8.63 -26.44 -2.79
N VAL A 233 -7.46 -26.24 -2.18
CA VAL A 233 -7.17 -26.79 -0.87
C VAL A 233 -8.30 -26.25 -0.02
N ALA A 234 -9.20 -27.15 0.42
CA ALA A 234 -10.33 -26.80 1.25
C ALA A 234 -9.80 -25.85 2.33
N PRO A 235 -10.38 -24.66 2.48
CA PRO A 235 -9.89 -23.74 3.47
C PRO A 235 -9.93 -24.53 4.77
N ASN A 236 -8.78 -24.79 5.37
CA ASN A 236 -8.67 -25.19 6.77
C ASN A 236 -9.13 -23.96 7.57
N LEU A 237 -10.40 -23.63 7.43
CA LEU A 237 -11.16 -22.91 8.42
C LEU A 237 -11.01 -23.79 9.64
N CYS A 238 -10.14 -23.38 10.54
CA CYS A 238 -9.78 -24.10 11.75
C CYS A 238 -11.06 -24.70 12.33
N ARG A 239 -11.21 -25.99 12.15
CA ARG A 239 -12.35 -26.77 12.65
C ARG A 239 -12.29 -26.61 14.17
N GLY A 240 -13.09 -25.68 14.73
CA GLY A 240 -13.16 -25.44 16.18
C GLY A 240 -12.53 -24.14 16.70
N SER A 241 -12.05 -23.20 15.87
CA SER A 241 -11.62 -21.88 16.37
C SER A 241 -12.78 -20.87 16.31
N ASP A 242 -12.96 -20.11 17.39
CA ASP A 242 -13.89 -18.98 17.43
C ASP A 242 -13.69 -18.10 16.18
N PRO A 243 -14.78 -17.74 15.45
CA PRO A 243 -14.68 -16.92 14.23
C PRO A 243 -13.97 -15.59 14.46
N LEU A 244 -14.10 -15.01 15.65
CA LEU A 244 -13.37 -13.81 16.06
C LEU A 244 -11.85 -14.07 16.13
N ARG A 245 -11.43 -15.20 16.64
CA ARG A 245 -10.03 -15.59 16.72
C ARG A 245 -9.44 -15.79 15.32
N ALA A 246 -10.18 -16.40 14.40
CA ALA A 246 -9.78 -16.57 13.00
C ALA A 246 -9.64 -15.21 12.29
N LEU A 247 -10.54 -14.26 12.57
CA LEU A 247 -10.50 -12.91 12.02
C LEU A 247 -9.24 -12.15 12.47
N PHE A 248 -8.88 -12.24 13.74
CA PHE A 248 -7.76 -11.48 14.32
C PHE A 248 -6.41 -12.21 14.28
N SER A 249 -6.35 -13.53 14.23
CA SER A 249 -5.10 -14.30 14.19
C SER A 249 -4.79 -14.93 12.83
N GLY A 250 -5.80 -15.27 12.01
CA GLY A 250 -5.66 -15.89 10.70
C GLY A 250 -5.17 -14.89 9.62
N ARG A 251 -4.54 -15.36 8.56
CA ARG A 251 -4.28 -14.56 7.35
C ARG A 251 -5.54 -14.48 6.50
N TRP A 252 -5.82 -13.28 6.00
CA TRP A 252 -6.94 -13.11 5.08
C TRP A 252 -6.55 -13.51 3.66
N PRO A 253 -7.47 -14.07 2.88
CA PRO A 253 -7.25 -14.29 1.46
C PRO A 253 -6.91 -12.97 0.77
N VAL A 254 -5.92 -12.99 -0.15
CA VAL A 254 -5.42 -11.75 -0.79
C VAL A 254 -6.51 -11.06 -1.60
N TRP A 255 -7.42 -11.81 -2.23
CA TRP A 255 -8.54 -11.25 -2.99
C TRP A 255 -9.52 -10.47 -2.09
N LEU A 256 -9.79 -10.95 -0.87
CA LEU A 256 -10.61 -10.22 0.10
C LEU A 256 -9.92 -8.93 0.56
N GLY A 257 -8.59 -9.01 0.80
CA GLY A 257 -7.76 -7.83 1.06
C GLY A 257 -7.83 -6.84 -0.11
N GLY A 258 -7.77 -7.33 -1.34
CA GLY A 258 -7.91 -6.51 -2.54
C GLY A 258 -9.26 -5.78 -2.60
N LEU A 259 -10.38 -6.49 -2.45
CA LEU A 259 -11.71 -5.88 -2.40
C LEU A 259 -11.80 -4.78 -1.31
N ALA A 260 -11.27 -5.08 -0.13
CA ALA A 260 -11.25 -4.11 0.97
C ALA A 260 -10.39 -2.87 0.65
N VAL A 261 -9.22 -3.05 -0.02
CA VAL A 261 -8.37 -1.94 -0.49
C VAL A 261 -9.12 -1.06 -1.48
N GLY A 262 -9.83 -1.64 -2.47
CA GLY A 262 -10.65 -0.90 -3.43
C GLY A 262 -11.80 -0.14 -2.75
N ALA A 263 -12.50 -0.77 -1.83
CA ALA A 263 -13.59 -0.16 -1.07
C ALA A 263 -13.10 1.00 -0.18
N ILE A 264 -12.00 0.79 0.57
CA ILE A 264 -11.37 1.86 1.39
C ILE A 264 -10.94 3.01 0.50
N GLY A 265 -10.34 2.72 -0.68
CA GLY A 265 -9.93 3.74 -1.64
C GLY A 265 -11.09 4.60 -2.13
N THR A 266 -12.23 3.98 -2.43
CA THR A 266 -13.46 4.67 -2.83
C THR A 266 -14.01 5.55 -1.71
N LEU A 267 -14.16 5.00 -0.50
CA LEU A 267 -14.70 5.74 0.64
C LEU A 267 -13.76 6.88 1.07
N ALA A 268 -12.45 6.67 1.01
CA ALA A 268 -11.47 7.71 1.27
C ALA A 268 -11.58 8.84 0.24
N TYR A 269 -11.70 8.50 -1.05
CA TYR A 269 -11.88 9.50 -2.11
C TYR A 269 -13.16 10.32 -1.91
N LEU A 270 -14.26 9.65 -1.59
CA LEU A 270 -15.55 10.31 -1.34
C LEU A 270 -15.51 11.31 -0.19
N ARG A 271 -14.77 11.02 0.89
CA ARG A 271 -14.85 11.79 2.16
C ARG A 271 -13.62 12.62 2.48
N VAL A 272 -12.46 12.25 1.96
CA VAL A 272 -11.17 12.88 2.31
C VAL A 272 -10.39 13.28 1.07
N GLY A 273 -10.15 12.32 0.17
CA GLY A 273 -9.34 12.47 -1.04
C GLY A 273 -8.74 11.14 -1.46
N PRO A 274 -8.07 11.08 -2.62
CA PRO A 274 -7.48 9.84 -3.12
C PRO A 274 -6.40 9.33 -2.17
N LEU A 275 -6.23 8.00 -2.12
CA LEU A 275 -5.21 7.37 -1.29
C LEU A 275 -3.82 7.85 -1.69
N GLY A 276 -3.10 8.47 -0.78
CA GLY A 276 -1.80 9.09 -1.03
C GLY A 276 -0.77 8.78 0.04
N VAL A 277 -0.34 7.51 0.18
CA VAL A 277 0.67 7.10 1.20
C VAL A 277 2.00 7.83 1.07
N THR A 278 2.36 8.28 -0.13
CA THR A 278 3.63 8.97 -0.40
C THR A 278 3.53 10.50 -0.29
N ALA A 279 2.32 11.05 -0.24
CA ALA A 279 2.12 12.49 -0.20
C ALA A 279 2.70 13.14 1.07
N GLU A 280 2.66 12.44 2.20
CA GLU A 280 3.28 12.94 3.44
C GLU A 280 4.80 12.88 3.36
N ILE A 281 5.37 11.74 2.93
CA ILE A 281 6.84 11.59 2.80
C ILE A 281 7.39 12.61 1.79
N GLY A 282 6.75 12.75 0.63
CA GLY A 282 7.14 13.70 -0.40
C GLY A 282 7.00 15.14 0.04
N GLY A 283 5.88 15.50 0.70
CA GLY A 283 5.65 16.85 1.22
C GLY A 283 6.68 17.26 2.29
N ARG A 284 7.00 16.35 3.24
CA ARG A 284 8.04 16.59 4.25
C ARG A 284 9.44 16.66 3.65
N ALA A 285 9.73 15.81 2.67
CA ALA A 285 11.00 15.86 1.93
C ALA A 285 11.15 17.21 1.18
N ARG A 286 10.07 17.69 0.52
CA ARG A 286 10.04 19.00 -0.14
C ARG A 286 10.29 20.14 0.85
N GLN A 287 9.61 20.12 1.99
CA GLN A 287 9.76 21.14 3.03
C GLN A 287 11.19 21.17 3.58
N ALA A 288 11.74 20.02 3.95
CA ALA A 288 13.10 19.92 4.51
C ALA A 288 14.17 20.33 3.47
N ALA A 289 14.05 19.88 2.23
CA ALA A 289 14.99 20.23 1.16
C ALA A 289 14.88 21.70 0.74
N GLY A 290 13.67 22.28 0.75
CA GLY A 290 13.47 23.71 0.52
C GLY A 290 14.11 24.56 1.61
N ALA A 291 13.90 24.21 2.88
CA ALA A 291 14.54 24.89 4.01
C ALA A 291 16.08 24.81 3.98
N ALA A 292 16.63 23.72 3.43
CA ALA A 292 18.07 23.52 3.24
C ALA A 292 18.63 24.19 1.96
N GLY A 293 17.80 24.85 1.15
CA GLY A 293 18.24 25.49 -0.11
C GLY A 293 18.63 24.49 -1.22
N LEU A 294 18.19 23.21 -1.11
CA LEU A 294 18.56 22.16 -2.06
C LEU A 294 17.63 22.09 -3.28
N LEU A 295 16.52 22.84 -3.28
CA LEU A 295 15.54 22.83 -4.36
C LEU A 295 15.60 24.09 -5.21
N PRO A 296 15.23 24.00 -6.50
CA PRO A 296 15.01 25.18 -7.33
C PRO A 296 13.96 26.11 -6.70
N ALA A 297 14.09 27.42 -6.93
CA ALA A 297 13.16 28.42 -6.42
C ALA A 297 11.71 28.16 -6.92
N ARG A 298 11.57 27.55 -8.10
CA ARG A 298 10.28 27.14 -8.68
C ARG A 298 10.39 25.74 -9.26
N LEU A 299 9.35 24.95 -9.05
CA LEU A 299 9.17 23.64 -9.68
C LEU A 299 8.16 23.80 -10.82
N GLU A 300 8.69 23.87 -12.05
CA GLU A 300 7.93 24.22 -13.25
C GLU A 300 6.76 23.27 -13.45
N GLY A 301 5.56 23.85 -13.67
CA GLY A 301 4.33 23.13 -13.97
C GLY A 301 3.82 22.14 -12.90
N LEU A 302 4.55 21.95 -11.78
CA LEU A 302 4.18 20.94 -10.77
C LEU A 302 2.82 21.25 -10.13
N ASP A 303 2.49 22.53 -9.97
CA ASP A 303 1.24 22.97 -9.35
C ASP A 303 0.01 22.76 -10.25
N THR A 304 0.21 22.51 -11.55
CA THR A 304 -0.87 22.21 -12.49
C THR A 304 -1.36 20.76 -12.40
N PHE A 305 -0.54 19.86 -11.84
CA PHE A 305 -0.87 18.46 -11.68
C PHE A 305 -1.43 18.16 -10.29
N ARG A 306 -2.22 17.09 -10.20
CA ARG A 306 -2.71 16.52 -8.95
C ARG A 306 -2.10 15.15 -8.73
N GLY A 307 -1.51 14.93 -7.55
CA GLY A 307 -0.86 13.66 -7.21
C GLY A 307 -0.19 13.71 -5.84
N CYS A 308 0.40 12.59 -5.45
CA CYS A 308 1.10 12.51 -4.17
C CYS A 308 2.33 13.44 -4.08
N ALA A 309 2.97 13.73 -5.21
CA ALA A 309 4.19 14.54 -5.27
C ALA A 309 3.92 16.06 -5.24
N THR A 310 2.70 16.49 -5.59
CA THR A 310 2.36 17.91 -5.73
C THR A 310 1.91 18.58 -4.43
N ALA A 311 1.67 17.78 -3.38
CA ALA A 311 1.13 18.29 -2.12
C ALA A 311 2.12 19.18 -1.37
N ILE A 312 1.75 20.45 -1.15
CA ILE A 312 2.44 21.37 -0.24
C ILE A 312 1.90 21.15 1.17
N ARG A 313 2.76 21.04 2.17
CA ARG A 313 2.41 20.74 3.56
C ARG A 313 2.98 21.80 4.49
N GLU A 314 2.11 22.65 5.02
CA GLU A 314 2.48 23.67 6.01
C GLU A 314 2.08 23.24 7.43
N ALA A 315 0.96 22.51 7.55
CA ALA A 315 0.47 22.06 8.83
C ALA A 315 1.24 20.86 9.39
N VAL A 316 1.39 20.78 10.70
CA VAL A 316 1.99 19.64 11.41
C VAL A 316 1.09 18.41 11.28
N LEU A 317 -0.22 18.56 11.51
CA LEU A 317 -1.22 17.51 11.34
C LEU A 317 -1.88 17.65 9.97
N THR A 318 -1.66 16.65 9.13
CA THR A 318 -2.23 16.59 7.78
C THR A 318 -3.12 15.35 7.64
N PRO A 319 -4.14 15.36 6.76
CA PRO A 319 -4.93 14.16 6.50
C PRO A 319 -4.06 12.97 6.08
N ASN A 320 -3.05 13.18 5.20
CA ASN A 320 -2.16 12.11 4.77
C ASN A 320 -1.20 11.65 5.87
N GLY A 321 -0.72 12.54 6.73
CA GLY A 321 0.11 12.19 7.89
C GLY A 321 -0.64 11.30 8.88
N LEU A 322 -1.90 11.65 9.17
CA LEU A 322 -2.76 10.82 10.02
C LEU A 322 -3.14 9.49 9.36
N PHE A 323 -3.35 9.48 8.04
CA PHE A 323 -3.54 8.23 7.30
C PHE A 323 -2.32 7.30 7.45
N VAL A 324 -1.10 7.81 7.25
CA VAL A 324 0.14 7.04 7.39
C VAL A 324 0.36 6.59 8.84
N ALA A 325 0.10 7.47 9.82
CA ALA A 325 0.19 7.12 11.24
C ALA A 325 -0.80 6.01 11.61
N GLY A 326 -2.07 6.13 11.20
CA GLY A 326 -3.09 5.10 11.37
C GLY A 326 -2.68 3.77 10.74
N LEU A 327 -2.14 3.80 9.51
CA LEU A 327 -1.66 2.62 8.80
C LEU A 327 -0.55 1.91 9.59
N VAL A 328 0.47 2.62 10.03
CA VAL A 328 1.61 2.03 10.74
C VAL A 328 1.19 1.50 12.12
N LEU A 329 0.43 2.30 12.89
CA LEU A 329 -0.01 1.92 14.23
C LEU A 329 -0.98 0.73 14.21
N ALA A 330 -1.95 0.74 13.29
CA ALA A 330 -2.91 -0.37 13.20
C ALA A 330 -2.28 -1.65 12.64
N SER A 331 -1.31 -1.55 11.73
CA SER A 331 -0.54 -2.72 11.29
C SER A 331 0.34 -3.28 12.42
N PHE A 332 0.89 -2.43 13.28
CA PHE A 332 1.62 -2.86 14.48
C PHE A 332 0.69 -3.59 15.46
N VAL A 333 -0.49 -3.04 15.73
CA VAL A 333 -1.53 -3.69 16.56
C VAL A 333 -1.89 -5.07 15.99
N ALA A 334 -2.16 -5.13 14.68
CA ALA A 334 -2.51 -6.38 14.01
C ALA A 334 -1.37 -7.41 14.04
N ALA A 335 -0.13 -6.96 13.91
CA ALA A 335 1.06 -7.82 14.00
C ALA A 335 1.26 -8.36 15.42
N LEU A 336 1.07 -7.54 16.45
CA LEU A 336 1.14 -7.95 17.85
C LEU A 336 0.03 -8.97 18.16
N ALA A 337 -1.21 -8.68 17.81
CA ALA A 337 -2.36 -9.52 18.08
C ALA A 337 -2.25 -10.90 17.41
N SER A 338 -1.67 -10.95 16.21
CA SER A 338 -1.46 -12.19 15.47
C SER A 338 -0.14 -12.90 15.78
N GLY A 339 0.71 -12.33 16.63
CA GLY A 339 2.03 -12.89 16.92
C GLY A 339 3.03 -12.80 15.78
N GLN A 340 2.80 -11.92 14.81
CA GLN A 340 3.67 -11.73 13.65
C GLN A 340 4.67 -10.57 13.84
N PHE A 341 4.62 -9.87 14.96
CA PHE A 341 5.63 -8.88 15.30
C PHE A 341 6.96 -9.57 15.64
N GLN A 342 7.93 -9.43 14.75
CA GLN A 342 9.26 -10.06 14.85
C GLN A 342 10.34 -9.02 14.56
N PRO A 343 10.68 -8.16 15.54
CA PRO A 343 11.75 -7.19 15.36
C PRO A 343 13.09 -7.93 15.20
N ALA A 344 13.75 -7.67 14.07
CA ALA A 344 15.08 -8.19 13.80
C ALA A 344 16.12 -7.08 13.80
N ARG A 345 17.34 -7.42 14.24
CA ARG A 345 18.47 -6.46 14.17
C ARG A 345 18.82 -6.19 12.72
N PRO A 346 18.97 -4.92 12.31
CA PRO A 346 19.37 -4.59 10.95
C PRO A 346 20.82 -5.05 10.70
N ARG A 347 21.04 -5.64 9.53
CA ARG A 347 22.37 -5.95 8.99
C ARG A 347 22.69 -4.93 7.91
N SER A 348 23.97 -4.74 7.57
CA SER A 348 24.42 -3.82 6.51
C SER A 348 23.68 -4.03 5.18
N GLY A 349 23.42 -5.29 4.81
CA GLY A 349 22.65 -5.62 3.60
C GLY A 349 21.20 -5.09 3.63
N HIS A 350 20.53 -5.09 4.78
CA HIS A 350 19.19 -4.50 4.93
C HIS A 350 19.22 -2.98 4.76
N ALA A 351 20.24 -2.32 5.32
CA ALA A 351 20.40 -0.87 5.21
C ALA A 351 20.70 -0.44 3.77
N ILE A 352 21.68 -1.07 3.12
CA ILE A 352 22.07 -0.75 1.74
C ILE A 352 20.91 -0.98 0.77
N ARG A 353 20.29 -2.18 0.78
CA ARG A 353 19.15 -2.49 -0.09
C ARG A 353 17.97 -1.58 0.19
N GLY A 354 17.69 -1.28 1.46
CA GLY A 354 16.63 -0.36 1.86
C GLY A 354 16.88 1.04 1.31
N LEU A 355 18.06 1.62 1.58
CA LEU A 355 18.40 2.98 1.15
C LEU A 355 18.41 3.11 -0.38
N LEU A 356 19.11 2.22 -1.09
CA LEU A 356 19.21 2.28 -2.55
C LEU A 356 17.84 2.03 -3.22
N GLY A 357 17.14 0.98 -2.80
CA GLY A 357 15.80 0.71 -3.32
C GLY A 357 14.80 1.81 -2.97
N GLY A 358 14.88 2.36 -1.74
CA GLY A 358 14.09 3.50 -1.30
C GLY A 358 14.36 4.75 -2.13
N LEU A 359 15.62 5.05 -2.44
CA LEU A 359 16.01 6.19 -3.28
C LEU A 359 15.33 6.11 -4.66
N LEU A 360 15.38 4.95 -5.30
CA LEU A 360 14.71 4.72 -6.59
C LEU A 360 13.18 4.79 -6.47
N LEU A 361 12.59 4.27 -5.38
CA LEU A 361 11.17 4.39 -5.08
C LEU A 361 10.74 5.85 -4.95
N GLY A 362 11.49 6.65 -4.22
CA GLY A 362 11.18 8.06 -4.00
C GLY A 362 11.32 8.90 -5.27
N TRP A 363 12.40 8.71 -6.03
CA TRP A 363 12.61 9.38 -7.30
C TRP A 363 11.52 9.02 -8.31
N GLY A 364 11.24 7.73 -8.49
CA GLY A 364 10.18 7.27 -9.39
C GLY A 364 8.78 7.72 -8.96
N ALA A 365 8.50 7.79 -7.64
CA ALA A 365 7.24 8.30 -7.13
C ALA A 365 7.08 9.81 -7.33
N MET A 366 8.17 10.58 -7.22
CA MET A 366 8.14 12.03 -7.47
C MET A 366 7.92 12.30 -8.97
N THR A 367 8.72 11.71 -9.84
CA THR A 367 8.67 11.94 -11.29
C THR A 367 7.43 11.34 -11.93
N GLY A 368 6.88 10.25 -11.40
CA GLY A 368 5.61 9.62 -11.80
C GLY A 368 4.37 10.22 -11.13
N LEU A 369 4.53 11.32 -10.36
CA LEU A 369 3.48 12.02 -9.61
C LEU A 369 2.75 11.16 -8.59
N GLY A 370 3.29 9.99 -8.23
CA GLY A 370 2.74 9.10 -7.22
C GLY A 370 3.35 7.70 -7.26
N CYS A 371 2.86 6.81 -6.42
CA CYS A 371 3.35 5.45 -6.25
C CYS A 371 2.34 4.40 -6.78
N SER A 372 2.58 3.13 -6.48
CA SER A 372 1.67 2.03 -6.80
C SER A 372 0.24 2.20 -6.24
N VAL A 373 0.06 2.92 -5.13
CA VAL A 373 -1.28 3.24 -4.59
C VAL A 373 -1.84 4.52 -5.22
N GLY A 374 -1.02 5.57 -5.35
CA GLY A 374 -1.45 6.84 -5.93
C GLY A 374 -1.67 6.74 -7.45
N THR A 375 -0.59 6.59 -8.22
CA THR A 375 -0.66 6.66 -9.69
C THR A 375 -1.29 5.40 -10.29
N LEU A 376 -0.90 4.19 -9.86
CA LEU A 376 -1.46 2.98 -10.43
C LEU A 376 -2.89 2.75 -9.92
N LEU A 377 -3.08 2.49 -8.60
CA LEU A 377 -4.38 2.08 -8.07
C LEU A 377 -5.40 3.22 -8.21
N SER A 378 -5.16 4.38 -7.57
CA SER A 378 -6.11 5.50 -7.59
C SER A 378 -6.23 6.13 -8.98
N GLY A 379 -5.15 6.17 -9.78
CA GLY A 379 -5.20 6.67 -11.15
C GLY A 379 -6.06 5.81 -12.07
N ILE A 380 -5.89 4.49 -12.07
CA ILE A 380 -6.75 3.57 -12.84
C ILE A 380 -8.20 3.69 -12.37
N MET A 381 -8.45 3.68 -11.06
CA MET A 381 -9.80 3.81 -10.51
C MET A 381 -10.47 5.12 -10.95
N ALA A 382 -9.71 6.22 -11.06
CA ALA A 382 -10.19 7.52 -11.53
C ALA A 382 -10.32 7.63 -13.07
N GLY A 383 -9.86 6.64 -13.82
CA GLY A 383 -9.94 6.66 -15.29
C GLY A 383 -8.74 7.29 -15.99
N ALA A 384 -7.59 7.42 -15.32
CA ALA A 384 -6.38 7.96 -15.92
C ALA A 384 -5.64 6.93 -16.76
N LEU A 385 -5.29 7.28 -17.99
CA LEU A 385 -4.40 6.45 -18.83
C LEU A 385 -3.00 6.35 -18.21
N SER A 386 -2.55 7.40 -17.53
CA SER A 386 -1.27 7.42 -16.82
C SER A 386 -1.12 6.30 -15.78
N GLY A 387 -2.21 5.90 -15.13
CA GLY A 387 -2.20 4.78 -14.18
C GLY A 387 -1.86 3.44 -14.84
N TRP A 388 -2.41 3.16 -16.01
CA TRP A 388 -2.14 1.95 -16.78
C TRP A 388 -0.69 1.93 -17.29
N VAL A 389 -0.24 3.04 -17.87
CA VAL A 389 1.13 3.18 -18.40
C VAL A 389 2.18 3.03 -17.30
N PHE A 390 1.98 3.72 -16.17
CA PHE A 390 2.85 3.58 -15.01
C PHE A 390 2.86 2.14 -14.48
N GLY A 391 1.70 1.49 -14.42
CA GLY A 391 1.57 0.11 -13.95
C GLY A 391 2.38 -0.87 -14.79
N VAL A 392 2.26 -0.78 -16.12
CA VAL A 392 3.03 -1.64 -17.05
C VAL A 392 4.52 -1.40 -16.87
N ALA A 393 4.97 -0.14 -16.87
CA ALA A 393 6.38 0.21 -16.70
C ALA A 393 6.93 -0.25 -15.34
N MET A 394 6.15 -0.10 -14.28
CA MET A 394 6.51 -0.52 -12.93
C MET A 394 6.69 -2.04 -12.81
N PHE A 395 5.75 -2.82 -13.34
CA PHE A 395 5.86 -4.29 -13.30
C PHE A 395 6.98 -4.80 -14.23
N ALA A 396 7.20 -4.17 -15.38
CA ALA A 396 8.33 -4.46 -16.26
C ALA A 396 9.68 -4.17 -15.59
N GLY A 397 9.82 -2.99 -14.97
CA GLY A 397 11.04 -2.61 -14.23
C GLY A 397 11.31 -3.53 -13.05
N ALA A 398 10.28 -3.88 -12.27
CA ALA A 398 10.40 -4.80 -11.15
C ALA A 398 10.80 -6.21 -11.62
N GLY A 399 10.17 -6.73 -12.68
CA GLY A 399 10.46 -8.03 -13.25
C GLY A 399 11.85 -8.11 -13.87
N GLY A 400 12.26 -7.10 -14.64
CA GLY A 400 13.58 -7.01 -15.25
C GLY A 400 14.70 -6.95 -14.20
N THR A 401 14.52 -6.13 -13.16
CA THR A 401 15.48 -6.03 -12.06
C THR A 401 15.56 -7.33 -11.25
N LEU A 402 14.43 -7.99 -11.00
CA LEU A 402 14.40 -9.27 -10.30
C LEU A 402 15.13 -10.35 -11.14
N TRP A 403 14.85 -10.43 -12.44
CA TRP A 403 15.49 -11.37 -13.34
C TRP A 403 17.00 -11.17 -13.41
N LEU A 404 17.45 -9.91 -13.58
CA LEU A 404 18.88 -9.57 -13.60
C LEU A 404 19.54 -9.89 -12.25
N GLY A 405 18.90 -9.48 -11.14
CA GLY A 405 19.42 -9.71 -9.79
C GLY A 405 19.55 -11.18 -9.43
N ARG A 406 18.65 -12.03 -9.93
CA ARG A 406 18.76 -13.50 -9.76
C ARG A 406 19.89 -14.10 -10.61
N ARG A 407 20.10 -13.62 -11.83
CA ARG A 407 21.21 -14.07 -12.69
C ARG A 407 22.58 -13.69 -12.12
N THR A 408 22.68 -12.54 -11.49
CA THR A 408 23.92 -12.06 -10.87
C THR A 408 24.12 -12.53 -9.42
N GLY A 409 23.15 -13.25 -8.85
CA GLY A 409 23.17 -13.67 -7.43
C GLY A 409 22.97 -12.55 -6.43
N LEU A 410 22.63 -11.34 -6.87
CA LEU A 410 22.42 -10.17 -6.01
C LEU A 410 21.04 -10.16 -5.33
N LEU A 411 20.03 -10.76 -5.98
CA LEU A 411 18.66 -10.86 -5.45
C LEU A 411 18.26 -12.34 -5.42
N THR A 412 17.84 -12.80 -4.25
CA THR A 412 17.35 -14.17 -4.01
C THR A 412 15.82 -14.18 -3.96
#